data_5b0e745313b8f92de4d44de5d2a92b05
#
_entry.id   5b0e745313b8f92de4d44de5d2a92b05
#
_cell.length_a   1.000
_cell.length_b   1.000
_cell.length_c   1.000
_cell.angle_alpha   90.00
_cell.angle_beta   90.00
_cell.angle_gamma   90.00
#
_symmetry.space_group_name_H-M   'P 1'
#
loop_
_entity.id
_entity.type
_entity.pdbx_description
1 polymer ?
#
loop_
_entity_poly.entity_id
_entity_poly.type
_entity_poly.pdbx_seq_one_letter_code
_entity_poly.pdbx_strand_id
1 'polypeptide(L)'
;MTTSHRTVRSIILLAALAVGCSSRHVRIGPAPPASYQTLGPSEGSGCGLLLLNIIPIRVNSRTGRAYDNALQHGGTALIDTKLQYQWWIVPYLGTLLCTVVDGTEIR
;
A
#
# COMPACT_ATOMS: atom_id res chain seq x y z
N MET A 1 -26.43 17.56 -33.19
CA MET A 1 -25.43 18.26 -32.38
C MET A 1 -25.46 17.89 -30.91
N THR A 2 -26.56 17.46 -30.33
CA THR A 2 -26.65 17.00 -28.95
C THR A 2 -25.97 15.64 -28.68
N THR A 3 -25.85 14.79 -29.70
CA THR A 3 -25.21 13.47 -29.62
C THR A 3 -23.69 13.56 -29.42
N SER A 4 -23.04 14.56 -29.98
CA SER A 4 -21.59 14.77 -29.87
C SER A 4 -21.15 15.10 -28.45
N HIS A 5 -21.90 15.95 -27.75
CA HIS A 5 -21.56 16.33 -26.36
C HIS A 5 -21.75 15.18 -25.38
N ARG A 6 -22.72 14.31 -25.62
CA ARG A 6 -22.94 13.12 -24.78
C ARG A 6 -21.80 12.11 -24.96
N THR A 7 -21.36 11.90 -26.18
CA THR A 7 -20.27 10.98 -26.51
C THR A 7 -18.94 11.47 -25.91
N VAL A 8 -18.64 12.76 -26.04
CA VAL A 8 -17.44 13.36 -25.48
C VAL A 8 -17.44 13.27 -23.94
N ARG A 9 -18.56 13.54 -23.28
CA ARG A 9 -18.70 13.42 -21.84
C ARG A 9 -18.50 11.97 -21.37
N SER A 10 -19.03 11.00 -22.10
CA SER A 10 -18.86 9.58 -21.78
C SER A 10 -17.40 9.14 -21.93
N ILE A 11 -16.70 9.61 -22.95
CA ILE A 11 -15.28 9.30 -23.18
C ILE A 11 -14.42 9.92 -22.07
N ILE A 12 -14.70 11.14 -21.66
CA ILE A 12 -13.98 11.81 -20.57
C ILE A 12 -14.19 11.07 -19.24
N LEU A 13 -15.41 10.62 -18.96
CA LEU A 13 -15.73 9.84 -17.76
C LEU A 13 -15.01 8.49 -17.77
N LEU A 14 -15.00 7.80 -18.88
CA LEU A 14 -14.28 6.54 -19.07
C LEU A 14 -12.77 6.72 -18.94
N ALA A 15 -12.21 7.80 -19.49
CA ALA A 15 -10.80 8.13 -19.36
C ALA A 15 -10.42 8.46 -17.89
N ALA A 16 -11.28 9.18 -17.17
CA ALA A 16 -11.09 9.48 -15.75
C ALA A 16 -11.13 8.21 -14.88
N LEU A 17 -11.96 7.23 -15.23
CA LEU A 17 -12.00 5.93 -14.56
C LEU A 17 -10.78 5.06 -14.91
N ALA A 18 -10.21 5.21 -16.10
CA ALA A 18 -9.05 4.47 -16.55
C ALA A 18 -7.72 4.98 -15.96
N VAL A 19 -7.66 6.22 -15.48
CA VAL A 19 -6.52 6.80 -14.74
C VAL A 19 -6.42 6.22 -13.31
N GLY A 20 -7.15 5.15 -13.05
CA GLY A 20 -7.27 4.46 -11.79
C GLY A 20 -6.01 4.36 -10.94
N CYS A 21 -6.21 4.10 -9.73
CA CYS A 21 -5.33 3.83 -8.61
C CYS A 21 -3.92 3.32 -8.99
N SER A 22 -2.96 4.21 -9.24
CA SER A 22 -1.56 3.81 -9.24
C SER A 22 -1.08 3.76 -7.79
N SER A 23 -0.77 2.58 -7.30
CA SER A 23 -0.07 2.44 -6.03
C SER A 23 1.37 2.91 -6.20
N ARG A 24 1.91 3.62 -5.21
CA ARG A 24 3.34 3.86 -5.15
C ARG A 24 4.07 2.52 -5.16
N HIS A 25 5.06 2.40 -6.01
CA HIS A 25 5.97 1.28 -5.94
C HIS A 25 6.68 1.32 -4.59
N VAL A 26 6.41 0.36 -3.75
CA VAL A 26 7.19 0.15 -2.54
C VAL A 26 8.47 -0.54 -2.97
N ARG A 27 9.58 0.15 -2.88
CA ARG A 27 10.87 -0.49 -2.97
C ARG A 27 11.04 -1.35 -1.71
N ILE A 28 10.89 -2.63 -1.87
CA ILE A 28 11.22 -3.59 -0.82
C ILE A 28 12.75 -3.71 -0.81
N GLY A 29 13.34 -2.79 -0.11
CA GLY A 29 14.75 -2.78 0.20
C GLY A 29 15.74 -2.62 -0.96
N PRO A 30 16.71 -1.73 -0.83
CA PRO A 30 17.92 -1.85 -1.62
C PRO A 30 18.65 -3.15 -1.22
N ALA A 31 19.48 -3.67 -2.14
CA ALA A 31 20.42 -4.74 -1.78
C ALA A 31 21.18 -4.32 -0.50
N PRO A 32 21.33 -5.22 0.48
CA PRO A 32 22.01 -4.87 1.72
C PRO A 32 23.43 -4.37 1.41
N PRO A 33 23.92 -3.34 2.11
CA PRO A 33 25.30 -2.90 1.96
C PRO A 33 26.26 -4.04 2.30
N ALA A 34 27.49 -3.97 1.81
CA ALA A 34 28.52 -5.00 2.02
C ALA A 34 28.79 -5.28 3.51
N SER A 35 28.56 -4.32 4.39
CA SER A 35 28.61 -4.49 5.83
C SER A 35 27.41 -3.81 6.47
N TYR A 36 26.72 -4.51 7.35
CA TYR A 36 25.58 -3.99 8.08
C TYR A 36 25.50 -4.63 9.46
N GLN A 37 24.86 -3.92 10.37
CA GLN A 37 24.57 -4.43 11.70
C GLN A 37 23.13 -4.92 11.75
N THR A 38 22.92 -6.13 12.23
CA THR A 38 21.60 -6.70 12.44
C THR A 38 21.03 -6.22 13.77
N LEU A 39 19.84 -5.59 13.72
CA LEU A 39 19.15 -5.11 14.92
C LEU A 39 18.15 -6.14 15.47
N GLY A 40 17.76 -7.12 14.67
CA GLY A 40 16.86 -8.18 15.07
C GLY A 40 15.58 -8.25 14.24
N PRO A 41 14.68 -9.21 14.55
CA PRO A 41 13.42 -9.33 13.86
C PRO A 41 12.52 -8.14 14.14
N SER A 42 11.79 -7.69 13.13
CA SER A 42 10.88 -6.57 13.25
C SER A 42 9.63 -6.80 12.40
N GLU A 43 8.53 -6.21 12.83
CA GLU A 43 7.24 -6.31 12.17
C GLU A 43 6.55 -4.95 12.19
N GLY A 44 5.90 -4.61 11.10
CA GLY A 44 5.09 -3.42 11.00
C GLY A 44 3.84 -3.68 10.19
N SER A 45 2.80 -2.90 10.45
CA SER A 45 1.53 -3.00 9.74
C SER A 45 1.03 -1.65 9.29
N GLY A 46 0.32 -1.66 8.18
CA GLY A 46 -0.39 -0.50 7.66
C GLY A 46 -1.74 -0.93 7.12
N CYS A 47 -2.78 -0.21 7.48
CA CYS A 47 -4.15 -0.51 7.08
C CYS A 47 -4.77 0.62 6.29
N GLY A 48 -5.69 0.26 5.41
CA GLY A 48 -6.56 1.15 4.67
C GLY A 48 -7.98 0.62 4.66
N LEU A 49 -8.94 1.50 4.46
CA LEU A 49 -10.35 1.15 4.40
C LEU A 49 -10.88 1.37 2.98
N LEU A 50 -11.53 0.37 2.43
CA LEU A 50 -12.32 0.50 1.22
C LEU A 50 -13.77 0.81 1.62
N LEU A 51 -14.08 2.09 1.79
CA LEU A 51 -15.36 2.55 2.27
C LEU A 51 -16.48 2.20 1.28
N LEU A 52 -17.52 1.54 1.76
CA LEU A 52 -18.62 1.04 0.92
C LEU A 52 -18.16 0.19 -0.27
N ASN A 53 -16.98 -0.41 -0.17
CA ASN A 53 -16.30 -1.17 -1.24
C ASN A 53 -16.05 -0.37 -2.53
N ILE A 54 -16.08 0.95 -2.47
CA ILE A 54 -15.93 1.85 -3.61
C ILE A 54 -14.87 2.93 -3.36
N ILE A 55 -14.85 3.51 -2.17
CA ILE A 55 -14.00 4.67 -1.85
C ILE A 55 -12.75 4.21 -1.11
N PRO A 56 -11.55 4.27 -1.74
CA PRO A 56 -10.31 3.89 -1.08
C PRO A 56 -9.85 4.99 -0.13
N ILE A 57 -9.69 4.65 1.15
CA ILE A 57 -9.15 5.54 2.17
C ILE A 57 -7.82 4.97 2.65
N ARG A 58 -6.71 5.63 2.32
CA ARG A 58 -5.35 5.26 2.70
C ARG A 58 -4.93 3.83 2.27
N VAL A 59 -5.59 3.28 1.26
CA VAL A 59 -5.33 1.90 0.80
C VAL A 59 -3.97 1.81 0.10
N ASN A 60 -3.65 2.78 -0.76
CA ASN A 60 -2.45 2.74 -1.60
C ASN A 60 -1.15 2.96 -0.83
N SER A 61 -1.21 3.57 0.34
CA SER A 61 -0.03 3.84 1.18
C SER A 61 0.20 2.80 2.27
N ARG A 62 -0.65 1.78 2.37
CA ARG A 62 -0.61 0.81 3.48
C ARG A 62 0.70 0.01 3.54
N THR A 63 1.22 -0.42 2.41
CA THR A 63 2.46 -1.19 2.36
C THR A 63 3.67 -0.33 2.74
N GLY A 64 3.75 0.91 2.23
CA GLY A 64 4.80 1.85 2.61
C GLY A 64 4.78 2.18 4.08
N ARG A 65 3.59 2.41 4.65
CA ARG A 65 3.43 2.66 6.09
C ARG A 65 3.78 1.43 6.94
N ALA A 66 3.43 0.23 6.47
CA ALA A 66 3.81 -1.01 7.13
C ALA A 66 5.33 -1.16 7.21
N TYR A 67 6.02 -0.89 6.11
CA TYR A 67 7.48 -0.92 6.05
C TYR A 67 8.11 0.11 7.00
N ASP A 68 7.64 1.35 6.98
CA ASP A 68 8.13 2.40 7.87
C ASP A 68 7.88 2.05 9.35
N ASN A 69 6.73 1.47 9.66
CA ASN A 69 6.42 1.02 11.01
C ASN A 69 7.27 -0.18 11.46
N ALA A 70 7.75 -1.00 10.53
CA ALA A 70 8.65 -2.11 10.83
C ALA A 70 10.05 -1.63 11.21
N LEU A 71 10.46 -0.42 10.80
CA LEU A 71 11.74 0.17 11.18
C LEU A 71 11.70 0.77 12.61
N GLN A 72 11.38 -0.06 13.60
CA GLN A 72 11.11 0.38 14.98
C GLN A 72 12.37 0.61 15.81
N HIS A 73 13.47 -0.01 15.42
CA HIS A 73 14.73 0.01 16.20
C HIS A 73 15.74 1.01 15.65
N GLY A 74 15.30 1.97 14.85
CA GLY A 74 16.17 2.95 14.21
C GLY A 74 17.01 2.41 13.07
N GLY A 75 16.64 1.27 12.51
CA GLY A 75 17.28 0.70 11.35
C GLY A 75 17.00 1.48 10.07
N THR A 76 17.81 1.24 9.05
CA THR A 76 17.69 1.90 7.74
C THR A 76 16.97 1.06 6.70
N ALA A 77 16.93 -0.26 6.88
CA ALA A 77 16.30 -1.19 5.95
C ALA A 77 15.91 -2.50 6.63
N LEU A 78 15.13 -3.29 5.91
CA LEU A 78 14.78 -4.67 6.28
C LEU A 78 15.36 -5.63 5.25
N ILE A 79 15.84 -6.76 5.72
CA ILE A 79 16.24 -7.91 4.90
C ILE A 79 15.34 -9.11 5.23
N ASP A 80 15.31 -10.10 4.32
CA ASP A 80 14.43 -11.27 4.44
C ASP A 80 12.96 -10.87 4.63
N THR A 81 12.54 -9.85 3.91
CA THR A 81 11.24 -9.23 4.07
C THR A 81 10.14 -10.14 3.54
N LYS A 82 9.12 -10.36 4.37
CA LYS A 82 7.88 -11.05 4.00
C LYS A 82 6.72 -10.09 4.06
N LEU A 83 5.86 -10.17 3.07
CA LEU A 83 4.64 -9.40 2.99
C LEU A 83 3.45 -10.31 3.21
N GLN A 84 2.54 -9.91 4.06
CA GLN A 84 1.28 -10.60 4.30
C GLN A 84 0.13 -9.62 4.13
N TYR A 85 -0.87 -10.03 3.37
CA TYR A 85 -2.08 -9.23 3.17
C TYR A 85 -3.21 -9.85 3.97
N GLN A 86 -3.90 -8.99 4.70
CA GLN A 86 -5.07 -9.36 5.49
C GLN A 86 -6.22 -8.45 5.13
N TRP A 87 -7.42 -8.98 5.15
CA TRP A 87 -8.62 -8.21 4.90
C TRP A 87 -9.77 -8.69 5.77
N TRP A 88 -10.62 -7.75 6.17
CA TRP A 88 -11.82 -8.04 6.94
C TRP A 88 -12.98 -7.26 6.38
N ILE A 89 -14.16 -7.89 6.36
CA ILE A 89 -15.39 -7.21 6.01
C ILE A 89 -15.92 -6.54 7.27
N VAL A 90 -16.10 -5.22 7.21
CA VAL A 90 -16.73 -4.45 8.28
C VAL A 90 -18.17 -4.19 7.85
N PRO A 91 -19.17 -4.76 8.55
CA PRO A 91 -20.58 -4.57 8.20
C PRO A 91 -20.94 -3.08 8.13
N TYR A 92 -21.64 -2.70 7.06
CA TYR A 92 -22.11 -1.34 6.77
C TYR A 92 -21.02 -0.30 6.45
N LEU A 93 -19.74 -0.59 6.64
CA LEU A 93 -18.63 0.33 6.35
C LEU A 93 -17.87 -0.03 5.09
N GLY A 94 -17.58 -1.30 4.87
CA GLY A 94 -16.83 -1.77 3.72
C GLY A 94 -15.78 -2.82 4.08
N THR A 95 -14.63 -2.77 3.46
CA THR A 95 -13.55 -3.74 3.66
C THR A 95 -12.32 -3.06 4.23
N LEU A 96 -11.82 -3.59 5.34
CA LEU A 96 -10.53 -3.18 5.90
C LEU A 96 -9.42 -4.02 5.28
N LEU A 97 -8.44 -3.34 4.69
CA LEU A 97 -7.29 -3.96 4.04
C LEU A 97 -6.03 -3.62 4.83
N CYS A 98 -5.31 -4.63 5.27
CA CYS A 98 -4.07 -4.44 6.00
C CYS A 98 -2.92 -5.17 5.32
N THR A 99 -1.74 -4.55 5.37
CA THR A 99 -0.48 -5.15 4.96
C THR A 99 0.41 -5.28 6.19
N VAL A 100 0.95 -6.46 6.38
CA VAL A 100 1.93 -6.74 7.43
C VAL A 100 3.27 -7.01 6.76
N VAL A 101 4.29 -6.31 7.20
CA VAL A 101 5.68 -6.48 6.74
C VAL A 101 6.48 -7.02 7.91
N ASP A 102 7.12 -8.15 7.73
CA ASP A 102 8.08 -8.67 8.69
C ASP A 102 9.44 -8.94 8.03
N GLY A 103 10.48 -8.88 8.80
CA GLY A 103 11.83 -9.08 8.33
C GLY A 103 12.85 -8.83 9.42
N THR A 104 14.12 -8.83 9.03
CA THR A 104 15.22 -8.50 9.92
C THR A 104 15.66 -7.07 9.67
N GLU A 105 15.60 -6.25 10.71
CA GLU A 105 16.02 -4.86 10.65
C GLU A 105 17.55 -4.77 10.67
N ILE A 106 18.10 -3.94 9.79
CA ILE A 106 19.55 -3.70 9.68
C ILE A 106 19.85 -2.20 9.72
N ARG A 107 21.07 -1.90 10.01
CA ARG A 107 21.59 -0.53 10.08
C ARG A 107 22.88 -0.33 9.29
#